data_6a4dbc17e6161f256084718bde146d35
#
_entry.id   6a4dbc17e6161f256084718bde146d35
#
_cell.length_a   1.000
_cell.length_b   1.000
_cell.length_c   1.000
_cell.angle_alpha   90.00
_cell.angle_beta   90.00
_cell.angle_gamma   90.00
#
_symmetry.space_group_name_H-M   'P 1'
#
loop_
_entity.id
_entity.type
_entity.pdbx_description
1 polymer ?
#
loop_
_entity_poly.entity_id
_entity_poly.type
_entity_poly.pdbx_seq_one_letter_code
_entity_poly.pdbx_strand_id
1 'polypeptide(L)'
;MRARLHHLVLDCPDPRSLAEFYARLLDQPVTYDSDDFVVVSESDRASGLAFQRATGHRPPTWPSPEIPQQMHLDVMVEDPAAARTHMLRFGATHLDGDVYADPAGHPFCLIQRPHWAEELS
;
A
#
# COMPACT_ATOMS: atom_id res chain seq x y z
N MET A 1 0.96 24.55 18.13
CA MET A 1 0.49 23.16 18.14
C MET A 1 1.59 22.25 17.60
N ARG A 2 1.73 21.08 18.19
CA ARG A 2 2.61 20.05 17.66
C ARG A 2 1.78 18.86 17.22
N ALA A 3 1.94 18.45 15.98
CA ALA A 3 1.24 17.29 15.44
C ALA A 3 2.15 16.56 14.44
N ARG A 4 1.99 15.26 14.33
CA ARG A 4 2.73 14.42 13.41
C ARG A 4 1.81 13.30 12.94
N LEU A 5 1.89 12.98 11.68
CA LEU A 5 1.14 11.85 11.15
C LEU A 5 1.58 10.58 11.89
N HIS A 6 0.62 9.83 12.43
CA HIS A 6 0.92 8.57 13.10
C HIS A 6 0.98 7.43 12.06
N HIS A 7 -0.14 7.13 11.43
CA HIS A 7 -0.20 6.17 10.33
C HIS A 7 -1.23 6.62 9.31
N LEU A 8 -1.07 6.18 8.06
CA LEU A 8 -2.16 6.13 7.11
C LEU A 8 -2.82 4.76 7.27
N VAL A 9 -4.11 4.74 7.52
CA VAL A 9 -4.87 3.50 7.79
C VAL A 9 -5.69 3.16 6.57
N LEU A 10 -5.53 1.93 6.04
CA LEU A 10 -6.32 1.40 4.95
C LEU A 10 -7.31 0.38 5.49
N ASP A 11 -8.58 0.57 5.17
CA ASP A 11 -9.62 -0.40 5.49
C ASP A 11 -9.53 -1.61 4.57
N CYS A 12 -9.78 -2.80 5.10
CA CYS A 12 -9.65 -4.03 4.33
C CYS A 12 -10.42 -5.18 5.00
N PRO A 13 -10.71 -6.24 4.24
CA PRO A 13 -11.33 -7.42 4.86
C PRO A 13 -10.37 -8.25 5.68
N ASP A 14 -9.08 -8.30 5.31
CA ASP A 14 -8.06 -9.11 5.98
C ASP A 14 -6.78 -8.30 6.17
N PRO A 15 -6.59 -7.68 7.37
CA PRO A 15 -5.44 -6.82 7.60
C PRO A 15 -4.09 -7.54 7.52
N ARG A 16 -4.01 -8.77 7.94
CA ARG A 16 -2.75 -9.54 7.89
C ARG A 16 -2.32 -9.75 6.43
N SER A 17 -3.23 -10.18 5.59
CA SER A 17 -2.95 -10.44 4.19
C SER A 17 -2.51 -9.17 3.46
N LEU A 18 -3.21 -8.06 3.71
CA LEU A 18 -2.85 -6.78 3.08
C LEU A 18 -1.51 -6.25 3.61
N ALA A 19 -1.26 -6.39 4.91
CA ALA A 19 0.02 -6.00 5.50
C ALA A 19 1.19 -6.79 4.90
N GLU A 20 1.02 -8.09 4.67
CA GLU A 20 2.06 -8.90 4.05
C GLU A 20 2.39 -8.43 2.64
N PHE A 21 1.39 -8.03 1.88
CA PHE A 21 1.61 -7.46 0.55
C PHE A 21 2.49 -6.20 0.63
N TYR A 22 2.12 -5.24 1.49
CA TYR A 22 2.87 -3.99 1.59
C TYR A 22 4.23 -4.16 2.28
N ALA A 23 4.36 -5.11 3.18
CA ALA A 23 5.66 -5.45 3.77
C ALA A 23 6.66 -5.89 2.69
N ARG A 24 6.20 -6.69 1.73
CA ARG A 24 7.03 -7.11 0.59
C ARG A 24 7.29 -5.94 -0.37
N LEU A 25 6.26 -5.20 -0.72
CA LEU A 25 6.38 -4.11 -1.68
C LEU A 25 7.36 -3.04 -1.18
N LEU A 26 7.28 -2.69 0.10
CA LEU A 26 8.07 -1.62 0.70
C LEU A 26 9.36 -2.11 1.36
N ASP A 27 9.57 -3.42 1.42
CA ASP A 27 10.70 -4.04 2.13
C ASP A 27 10.79 -3.53 3.58
N GLN A 28 9.64 -3.59 4.25
CA GLN A 28 9.52 -3.17 5.65
C GLN A 28 8.84 -4.26 6.46
N PRO A 29 9.18 -4.37 7.75
CA PRO A 29 8.58 -5.38 8.61
C PRO A 29 7.18 -5.03 9.08
N VAL A 30 6.43 -6.04 9.51
CA VAL A 30 5.25 -5.86 10.33
C VAL A 30 5.72 -5.53 11.73
N THR A 31 5.33 -4.36 12.24
CA THR A 31 5.80 -3.84 13.53
C THR A 31 4.74 -3.88 14.62
N TYR A 32 3.48 -4.10 14.26
CA TYR A 32 2.39 -4.35 15.18
C TYR A 32 1.39 -5.29 14.53
N ASP A 33 0.84 -6.23 15.30
CA ASP A 33 0.00 -7.28 14.75
C ASP A 33 -1.08 -7.67 15.75
N SER A 34 -2.32 -7.43 15.39
CA SER A 34 -3.49 -7.93 16.09
C SER A 34 -4.51 -8.45 15.07
N ASP A 35 -5.59 -9.07 15.54
CA ASP A 35 -6.60 -9.62 14.62
C ASP A 35 -7.26 -8.56 13.75
N ASP A 36 -7.42 -7.35 14.25
CA ASP A 36 -8.17 -6.30 13.59
C ASP A 36 -7.31 -5.15 13.05
N PHE A 37 -6.01 -5.13 13.40
CA PHE A 37 -5.15 -4.00 13.08
C PHE A 37 -3.70 -4.45 12.97
N VAL A 38 -3.08 -4.19 11.82
CA VAL A 38 -1.69 -4.59 11.54
C VAL A 38 -0.94 -3.37 10.99
N VAL A 39 0.30 -3.19 11.39
CA VAL A 39 1.12 -2.06 10.96
C VAL A 39 2.37 -2.55 10.24
N VAL A 40 2.68 -1.92 9.13
CA VAL A 40 3.94 -2.06 8.39
C VAL A 40 4.67 -0.72 8.49
N SER A 41 5.87 -0.74 9.02
CA SER A 41 6.68 0.46 9.18
C SER A 41 8.15 0.09 9.27
N GLU A 42 9.02 1.09 9.17
CA GLU A 42 10.46 0.89 9.27
C GLU A 42 10.87 0.31 10.63
N SER A 43 10.19 0.76 11.68
CA SER A 43 10.39 0.27 13.05
C SER A 43 9.13 0.50 13.87
N ASP A 44 9.09 -0.03 15.10
CA ASP A 44 7.97 0.18 16.02
C ASP A 44 7.86 1.62 16.54
N ARG A 45 8.84 2.46 16.20
CA ARG A 45 8.86 3.88 16.55
C ARG A 45 8.61 4.81 15.37
N ALA A 46 8.44 4.25 14.18
CA ALA A 46 8.22 5.03 12.97
C ALA A 46 6.77 4.96 12.54
N SER A 47 6.30 6.03 11.93
CA SER A 47 5.01 6.05 11.26
C SER A 47 5.05 5.17 10.02
N GLY A 48 3.94 4.59 9.65
CA GLY A 48 3.87 3.73 8.48
C GLY A 48 2.45 3.57 7.98
N LEU A 49 2.19 2.43 7.35
CA LEU A 49 0.86 2.05 6.90
C LEU A 49 0.25 1.12 7.93
N ALA A 50 -1.02 1.34 8.23
CA ALA A 50 -1.79 0.44 9.06
C ALA A 50 -2.96 -0.12 8.24
N PHE A 51 -3.39 -1.30 8.61
CA PHE A 51 -4.44 -2.04 7.90
C PHE A 51 -5.46 -2.45 8.94
N GLN A 52 -6.69 -1.96 8.76
CA GLN A 52 -7.76 -2.15 9.74
C GLN A 52 -8.89 -2.97 9.14
N ARG A 53 -9.33 -3.99 9.88
CA ARG A 53 -10.48 -4.78 9.46
C ARG A 53 -11.73 -3.90 9.40
N ALA A 54 -12.37 -3.90 8.24
CA ALA A 54 -13.60 -3.16 8.00
C ALA A 54 -14.67 -4.12 7.51
N THR A 55 -15.70 -4.35 8.33
CA THR A 55 -16.83 -5.19 7.96
C THR A 55 -17.56 -4.55 6.78
N GLY A 56 -17.83 -5.33 5.75
CA GLY A 56 -18.52 -4.82 4.56
C GLY A 56 -17.65 -3.95 3.66
N HIS A 57 -16.33 -4.08 3.75
CA HIS A 57 -15.41 -3.37 2.88
C HIS A 57 -15.81 -3.52 1.41
N ARG A 58 -15.87 -2.40 0.70
CA ARG A 58 -16.10 -2.35 -0.74
C ARG A 58 -14.89 -1.67 -1.38
N PRO A 59 -14.15 -2.37 -2.25
CA PRO A 59 -13.00 -1.75 -2.90
C PRO A 59 -13.43 -0.59 -3.80
N PRO A 60 -12.60 0.46 -3.91
CA PRO A 60 -12.86 1.52 -4.87
C PRO A 60 -12.93 0.98 -6.29
N THR A 61 -13.72 1.63 -7.13
CA THR A 61 -13.69 1.38 -8.58
C THR A 61 -12.69 2.34 -9.22
N TRP A 62 -12.00 1.86 -10.25
CA TRP A 62 -11.06 2.68 -11.01
C TRP A 62 -10.99 2.14 -12.46
N PRO A 63 -11.08 2.99 -13.47
CA PRO A 63 -11.20 4.46 -13.42
C PRO A 63 -12.60 4.99 -13.17
N SER A 64 -13.60 4.12 -13.03
CA SER A 64 -14.96 4.55 -12.73
C SER A 64 -15.04 5.30 -11.40
N PRO A 65 -15.73 6.44 -11.32
CA PRO A 65 -15.90 7.19 -10.08
C PRO A 65 -17.03 6.66 -9.20
N GLU A 66 -17.66 5.55 -9.54
CA GLU A 66 -18.83 5.04 -8.82
C GLU A 66 -18.55 4.80 -7.34
N ILE A 67 -17.41 4.15 -7.04
CA ILE A 67 -16.89 4.02 -5.67
C ILE A 67 -15.53 4.71 -5.68
N PRO A 68 -15.44 5.95 -5.21
CA PRO A 68 -14.21 6.73 -5.34
C PRO A 68 -13.11 6.20 -4.43
N GLN A 69 -11.89 6.26 -4.90
CA GLN A 69 -10.72 5.89 -4.09
C GLN A 69 -10.39 6.93 -3.02
N GLN A 70 -10.73 8.18 -3.23
CA GLN A 70 -10.48 9.35 -2.39
C GLN A 70 -8.99 9.64 -2.13
N MET A 71 -8.21 8.61 -1.91
CA MET A 71 -6.75 8.67 -1.74
C MET A 71 -6.14 7.47 -2.42
N HIS A 72 -4.89 7.60 -2.84
CA HIS A 72 -4.11 6.46 -3.31
C HIS A 72 -2.63 6.65 -2.96
N LEU A 73 -1.90 5.57 -2.93
CA LEU A 73 -0.46 5.59 -2.68
C LEU A 73 0.26 5.68 -4.02
N ASP A 74 1.29 6.51 -4.08
CA ASP A 74 2.31 6.45 -5.11
C ASP A 74 3.53 5.77 -4.50
N VAL A 75 3.97 4.67 -5.09
CA VAL A 75 5.11 3.91 -4.60
C VAL A 75 6.26 4.08 -5.59
N MET A 76 7.35 4.67 -5.10
CA MET A 76 8.53 4.93 -5.89
C MET A 76 9.39 3.67 -5.99
N VAL A 77 9.80 3.31 -7.20
CA VAL A 77 10.65 2.14 -7.45
C VAL A 77 11.78 2.52 -8.41
N GLU A 78 12.89 1.80 -8.36
CA GLU A 78 14.00 2.01 -9.28
C GLU A 78 13.68 1.47 -10.68
N ASP A 79 13.07 0.29 -10.74
CA ASP A 79 12.73 -0.39 -12.00
C ASP A 79 11.25 -0.81 -11.99
N PRO A 80 10.36 -0.01 -12.60
CA PRO A 80 8.94 -0.34 -12.62
C PRO A 80 8.61 -1.68 -13.25
N ALA A 81 9.33 -2.09 -14.29
CA ALA A 81 9.07 -3.37 -14.94
C ALA A 81 9.40 -4.55 -14.03
N ALA A 82 10.54 -4.49 -13.34
CA ALA A 82 10.92 -5.51 -12.37
C ALA A 82 9.97 -5.54 -11.18
N ALA A 83 9.60 -4.39 -10.65
CA ALA A 83 8.66 -4.27 -9.54
C ALA A 83 7.30 -4.87 -9.92
N ARG A 84 6.82 -4.58 -11.12
CA ARG A 84 5.57 -5.14 -11.64
C ARG A 84 5.61 -6.67 -11.64
N THR A 85 6.68 -7.24 -12.17
CA THR A 85 6.83 -8.70 -12.23
C THR A 85 6.74 -9.31 -10.83
N HIS A 86 7.41 -8.70 -9.86
CA HIS A 86 7.40 -9.18 -8.48
C HIS A 86 6.01 -9.08 -7.85
N MET A 87 5.40 -7.89 -7.86
CA MET A 87 4.16 -7.69 -7.11
C MET A 87 2.95 -8.39 -7.70
N LEU A 88 2.94 -8.67 -9.01
CA LEU A 88 1.88 -9.48 -9.60
C LEU A 88 1.90 -10.92 -9.06
N ARG A 89 3.07 -11.40 -8.62
CA ARG A 89 3.20 -12.74 -8.04
C ARG A 89 2.66 -12.83 -6.62
N PHE A 90 2.63 -11.71 -5.88
CA PHE A 90 2.17 -11.76 -4.50
C PHE A 90 0.89 -10.95 -4.25
N GLY A 91 0.09 -10.75 -5.28
CA GLY A 91 -1.30 -10.38 -5.07
C GLY A 91 -1.79 -9.10 -5.71
N ALA A 92 -0.93 -8.33 -6.38
CA ALA A 92 -1.38 -7.14 -7.10
C ALA A 92 -2.09 -7.51 -8.40
N THR A 93 -2.99 -6.66 -8.84
CA THR A 93 -3.64 -6.73 -10.14
C THR A 93 -3.27 -5.49 -10.94
N HIS A 94 -2.86 -5.65 -12.18
CA HIS A 94 -2.61 -4.52 -13.07
C HIS A 94 -3.92 -3.96 -13.59
N LEU A 95 -4.16 -2.67 -13.42
CA LEU A 95 -5.36 -2.00 -13.93
C LEU A 95 -5.10 -1.32 -15.27
N ASP A 96 -4.18 -0.36 -15.31
CA ASP A 96 -3.82 0.34 -16.55
C ASP A 96 -2.56 1.16 -16.30
N GLY A 97 -1.65 1.21 -17.28
CA GLY A 97 -0.42 2.00 -17.17
C GLY A 97 0.34 1.73 -15.87
N ASP A 98 0.52 2.76 -15.07
CA ASP A 98 1.21 2.67 -13.77
C ASP A 98 0.28 2.33 -12.60
N VAL A 99 -0.99 2.08 -12.87
CA VAL A 99 -2.01 1.86 -11.84
C VAL A 99 -2.26 0.37 -11.63
N TYR A 100 -2.23 -0.03 -10.38
CA TYR A 100 -2.44 -1.41 -9.91
C TYR A 100 -3.44 -1.40 -8.77
N ALA A 101 -4.02 -2.57 -8.48
CA ALA A 101 -4.83 -2.76 -7.28
C ALA A 101 -4.09 -3.70 -6.33
N ASP A 102 -4.13 -3.40 -5.04
CA ASP A 102 -3.61 -4.29 -4.01
C ASP A 102 -4.60 -5.45 -3.74
N PRO A 103 -4.25 -6.42 -2.88
CA PRO A 103 -5.14 -7.57 -2.62
C PRO A 103 -6.51 -7.21 -2.04
N ALA A 104 -6.68 -6.03 -1.45
CA ALA A 104 -7.97 -5.56 -0.97
C ALA A 104 -8.71 -4.71 -2.00
N GLY A 105 -8.11 -4.48 -3.17
CA GLY A 105 -8.71 -3.72 -4.26
C GLY A 105 -8.43 -2.23 -4.23
N HIS A 106 -7.56 -1.73 -3.33
CA HIS A 106 -7.18 -0.32 -3.34
C HIS A 106 -6.27 -0.03 -4.53
N PRO A 107 -6.60 0.95 -5.38
CA PRO A 107 -5.69 1.39 -6.43
C PRO A 107 -4.43 2.05 -5.85
N PHE A 108 -3.29 1.79 -6.46
CA PHE A 108 -2.04 2.46 -6.17
C PHE A 108 -1.21 2.56 -7.43
N CYS A 109 -0.22 3.45 -7.44
CA CYS A 109 0.64 3.67 -8.61
C CYS A 109 2.08 3.27 -8.30
N LEU A 110 2.75 2.71 -9.31
CA LEU A 110 4.20 2.57 -9.28
C LEU A 110 4.81 3.72 -10.05
N ILE A 111 5.71 4.45 -9.40
CA ILE A 111 6.36 5.62 -9.97
C ILE A 111 7.85 5.34 -10.09
N GLN A 112 8.41 5.57 -11.28
CA GLN A 112 9.87 5.57 -11.46
C GLN A 112 10.48 6.59 -10.53
N ARG A 113 11.48 6.21 -9.74
CA ARG A 113 12.18 7.17 -8.88
C ARG A 113 12.64 8.38 -9.72
N PRO A 114 12.19 9.60 -9.41
CA PRO A 114 12.63 10.77 -10.14
C PRO A 114 14.09 11.10 -9.76
N HIS A 115 14.78 11.76 -10.68
CA HIS A 115 16.21 12.02 -10.49
C HIS A 115 16.55 12.89 -9.27
N TRP A 116 15.59 13.68 -8.78
CA TRP A 116 15.80 14.53 -7.60
C TRP A 116 15.64 13.76 -6.28
N ALA A 117 15.07 12.57 -6.30
CA ALA A 117 14.88 11.77 -5.10
C ALA A 117 16.13 10.94 -4.79
N GLU A 118 16.37 10.73 -3.50
CA GLU A 118 17.49 9.89 -3.06
C GLU A 118 17.33 8.47 -3.58
N GLU A 119 18.45 7.81 -3.83
CA GLU A 119 18.45 6.42 -4.24
C GLU A 119 17.81 5.55 -3.17
N LEU A 120 17.09 4.53 -3.62
CA LEU A 120 16.47 3.57 -2.73
C LEU A 120 17.53 2.58 -2.23
N SER A 121 17.55 2.37 -0.92
CA SER A 121 18.51 1.47 -0.28
C SER A 121 17.99 0.04 -0.18
#